data_16fc213d83788bb74b15a1ca91f62841
#
_entry.id   16fc213d83788bb74b15a1ca91f62841
#
_cell.length_a   1.000
_cell.length_b   1.000
_cell.length_c   1.000
_cell.angle_alpha   90.00
_cell.angle_beta   90.00
_cell.angle_gamma   90.00
#
_symmetry.space_group_name_H-M   'P 1'
#
loop_
_entity.id
_entity.type
_entity.pdbx_description
1 polymer ?
#
loop_
_entity_poly.entity_id
_entity_poly.type
_entity_poly.pdbx_seq_one_letter_code
_entity_poly.pdbx_strand_id
1 'polypeptide(L)'
;NEIQKRVTKDERILVTTLTKRMAEELTKYLIKIDIRTRYIHSDVDTLERVEIMQDLREGIFDVLVGVNLLREGLDLPEVSLVAIIDADKEGFLRSARALTQTVGRAARHLDGRAIMYADKITKSMQKTIDETNYRRKKQIKYNKENNITPTAITKSLNNALTKNKED
;
A
#
# COMPACT_ATOMS: atom_id res chain seq x y z
N ASN A 1 11.96 -13.07 4.16
CA ASN A 1 10.71 -12.57 3.62
C ASN A 1 10.62 -11.06 3.80
N GLU A 2 10.25 -10.33 2.74
CA GLU A 2 10.20 -8.86 2.73
C GLU A 2 9.20 -8.31 3.74
N ILE A 3 8.05 -8.96 3.91
CA ILE A 3 7.04 -8.56 4.89
C ILE A 3 7.60 -8.62 6.30
N GLN A 4 8.28 -9.69 6.66
CA GLN A 4 8.88 -9.85 7.99
C GLN A 4 9.94 -8.78 8.26
N LYS A 5 10.75 -8.44 7.28
CA LYS A 5 11.75 -7.38 7.39
C LYS A 5 11.12 -6.03 7.69
N ARG A 6 10.01 -5.72 7.01
CA ARG A 6 9.31 -4.45 7.20
C ARG A 6 8.60 -4.38 8.55
N VAL A 7 7.98 -5.47 8.99
CA VAL A 7 7.34 -5.57 10.30
C VAL A 7 8.36 -5.36 11.43
N THR A 8 9.55 -5.95 11.29
CA THR A 8 10.66 -5.78 12.25
C THR A 8 11.08 -4.30 12.40
N LYS A 9 10.98 -3.52 11.33
CA LYS A 9 11.27 -2.09 11.34
C LYS A 9 10.11 -1.21 11.76
N ASP A 10 9.00 -1.80 12.21
CA ASP A 10 7.76 -1.10 12.57
C ASP A 10 7.14 -0.35 11.39
N GLU A 11 7.26 -0.89 10.20
CA GLU A 11 6.67 -0.36 8.98
C GLU A 11 5.35 -1.07 8.66
N ARG A 12 4.52 -0.45 7.83
CA ARG A 12 3.19 -0.98 7.47
C ARG A 12 3.19 -1.47 6.03
N ILE A 13 2.36 -2.48 5.76
CA ILE A 13 2.31 -3.15 4.46
C ILE A 13 0.87 -3.22 3.95
N LEU A 14 0.70 -2.93 2.66
CA LEU A 14 -0.55 -3.18 1.94
C LEU A 14 -0.34 -4.35 0.98
N VAL A 15 -1.29 -5.28 0.96
CA VAL A 15 -1.28 -6.39 0.00
C VAL A 15 -2.61 -6.39 -0.74
N THR A 16 -2.56 -6.34 -2.06
CA THR A 16 -3.77 -6.42 -2.89
C THR A 16 -3.81 -7.75 -3.64
N THR A 17 -4.96 -8.40 -3.61
CA THR A 17 -5.23 -9.67 -4.28
C THR A 17 -6.33 -9.48 -5.33
N LEU A 18 -6.57 -10.50 -6.17
CA LEU A 18 -7.63 -10.46 -7.17
C LEU A 18 -8.97 -10.98 -6.68
N THR A 19 -8.95 -11.86 -5.68
CA THR A 19 -10.16 -12.48 -5.18
C THR A 19 -10.24 -12.42 -3.67
N LYS A 20 -11.47 -12.39 -3.16
CA LYS A 20 -11.77 -12.46 -1.74
C LYS A 20 -11.18 -13.71 -1.08
N ARG A 21 -11.30 -14.86 -1.76
CA ARG A 21 -10.77 -16.14 -1.27
C ARG A 21 -9.26 -16.07 -1.06
N MET A 22 -8.54 -15.53 -2.02
CA MET A 22 -7.09 -15.37 -1.93
C MET A 22 -6.70 -14.43 -0.79
N ALA A 23 -7.44 -13.34 -0.61
CA ALA A 23 -7.21 -12.41 0.49
C ALA A 23 -7.41 -13.08 1.85
N GLU A 24 -8.46 -13.86 2.01
CA GLU A 24 -8.75 -14.60 3.25
C GLU A 24 -7.69 -15.66 3.54
N GLU A 25 -7.27 -16.43 2.53
CA GLU A 25 -6.24 -17.46 2.68
C GLU A 25 -4.89 -16.85 3.04
N LEU A 26 -4.52 -15.76 2.38
CA LEU A 26 -3.26 -15.06 2.68
C LEU A 26 -3.27 -14.46 4.08
N THR A 27 -4.38 -13.88 4.52
CA THR A 27 -4.54 -13.35 5.87
C THR A 27 -4.34 -14.44 6.91
N LYS A 28 -4.96 -15.60 6.73
CA LYS A 28 -4.80 -16.76 7.63
C LYS A 28 -3.35 -17.23 7.69
N TYR A 29 -2.69 -17.30 6.54
CA TYR A 29 -1.29 -17.69 6.46
C TYR A 29 -0.39 -16.75 7.24
N LEU A 30 -0.55 -15.44 7.04
CA LEU A 30 0.27 -14.43 7.70
C LEU A 30 0.06 -14.44 9.22
N ILE A 31 -1.18 -14.61 9.68
CA ILE A 31 -1.49 -14.73 11.10
C ILE A 31 -0.82 -15.98 11.68
N LYS A 32 -0.84 -17.09 10.94
CA LYS A 32 -0.21 -18.35 11.37
C LYS A 32 1.30 -18.23 11.59
N ILE A 33 1.97 -17.35 10.87
CA ILE A 33 3.40 -17.08 11.04
C ILE A 33 3.68 -15.85 11.92
N ASP A 34 2.71 -15.50 12.78
CA ASP A 34 2.80 -14.43 13.78
C ASP A 34 2.93 -13.01 13.23
N ILE A 35 2.42 -12.76 12.03
CA ILE A 35 2.33 -11.42 11.47
C ILE A 35 0.92 -10.89 11.71
N ARG A 36 0.80 -9.78 12.43
CA ARG A 36 -0.49 -9.14 12.70
C ARG A 36 -1.08 -8.61 11.41
N THR A 37 -2.13 -9.28 10.94
CA THR A 37 -2.72 -9.04 9.62
C THR A 37 -4.23 -8.91 9.75
N ARG A 38 -4.80 -8.00 8.96
CA ARG A 38 -6.24 -7.83 8.86
C ARG A 38 -6.67 -7.84 7.41
N TYR A 39 -7.81 -8.48 7.14
CA TYR A 39 -8.48 -8.45 5.85
C TYR A 39 -9.57 -7.37 5.86
N ILE A 40 -9.64 -6.57 4.80
CA ILE A 40 -10.70 -5.59 4.63
C ILE A 40 -11.68 -6.05 3.55
N HIS A 41 -12.96 -6.16 3.94
CA HIS A 41 -14.05 -6.50 3.05
C HIS A 41 -14.42 -5.34 2.14
N SER A 42 -14.86 -5.64 0.92
CA SER A 42 -15.36 -4.63 -0.02
C SER A 42 -16.66 -3.98 0.46
N ASP A 43 -17.43 -4.68 1.28
CA ASP A 43 -18.73 -4.22 1.78
C ASP A 43 -18.64 -3.44 3.09
N VAL A 44 -17.46 -3.21 3.61
CA VAL A 44 -17.23 -2.41 4.81
C VAL A 44 -17.67 -0.97 4.57
N ASP A 45 -18.43 -0.39 5.50
CA ASP A 45 -18.86 1.00 5.38
C ASP A 45 -17.69 1.98 5.54
N THR A 46 -17.93 3.25 5.19
CA THR A 46 -16.89 4.28 5.18
C THR A 46 -16.27 4.49 6.57
N LEU A 47 -17.09 4.49 7.62
CA LEU A 47 -16.60 4.70 8.99
C LEU A 47 -15.72 3.55 9.46
N GLU A 48 -16.15 2.32 9.26
CA GLU A 48 -15.38 1.14 9.61
C GLU A 48 -14.06 1.06 8.82
N ARG A 49 -14.09 1.47 7.54
CA ARG A 49 -12.90 1.57 6.71
C ARG A 49 -11.89 2.56 7.28
N VAL A 50 -12.35 3.72 7.72
CA VAL A 50 -11.51 4.75 8.36
C VAL A 50 -10.89 4.19 9.65
N GLU A 51 -11.65 3.48 10.46
CA GLU A 51 -11.14 2.86 11.70
C GLU A 51 -10.06 1.81 11.41
N ILE A 52 -10.26 0.97 10.40
CA ILE A 52 -9.28 -0.03 9.97
C ILE A 52 -7.97 0.65 9.52
N MET A 53 -8.07 1.71 8.73
CA MET A 53 -6.90 2.44 8.27
C MET A 53 -6.16 3.12 9.42
N GLN A 54 -6.89 3.67 10.38
CA GLN A 54 -6.30 4.27 11.58
C GLN A 54 -5.56 3.22 12.42
N ASP A 55 -6.16 2.04 12.60
CA ASP A 55 -5.54 0.92 13.32
C ASP A 55 -4.24 0.47 12.64
N LEU A 56 -4.21 0.45 11.31
CA LEU A 56 -3.00 0.16 10.55
C LEU A 56 -1.92 1.20 10.82
N ARG A 57 -2.26 2.47 10.77
CA ARG A 57 -1.31 3.56 11.03
C ARG A 57 -0.75 3.52 12.46
N GLU A 58 -1.59 3.21 13.44
CA GLU A 58 -1.20 3.11 14.84
C GLU A 58 -0.43 1.83 15.18
N GLY A 59 -0.37 0.87 14.26
CA GLY A 59 0.36 -0.38 14.48
C GLY A 59 -0.38 -1.42 15.31
N ILE A 60 -1.70 -1.31 15.41
CA ILE A 60 -2.54 -2.35 16.03
C ILE A 60 -2.40 -3.64 15.23
N PHE A 61 -2.25 -3.51 13.91
CA PHE A 61 -1.78 -4.58 13.03
C PHE A 61 -0.81 -3.98 11.99
N ASP A 62 -0.05 -4.83 11.31
CA ASP A 62 1.04 -4.38 10.44
C ASP A 62 0.76 -4.58 8.96
N VAL A 63 -0.11 -5.51 8.60
CA VAL A 63 -0.43 -5.87 7.21
C VAL A 63 -1.93 -5.77 6.98
N LEU A 64 -2.31 -5.02 5.96
CA LEU A 64 -3.69 -4.94 5.49
C LEU A 64 -3.80 -5.65 4.14
N VAL A 65 -4.70 -6.61 4.03
CA VAL A 65 -4.97 -7.38 2.82
C VAL A 65 -6.36 -7.04 2.30
N GLY A 66 -6.48 -6.80 1.01
CA GLY A 66 -7.77 -6.53 0.39
C GLY A 66 -7.76 -6.75 -1.12
N VAL A 67 -8.93 -6.80 -1.72
CA VAL A 67 -9.07 -6.97 -3.18
C VAL A 67 -8.90 -5.63 -3.89
N ASN A 68 -9.51 -4.57 -3.39
CA ASN A 68 -9.40 -3.25 -3.97
C ASN A 68 -9.13 -2.22 -2.87
N LEU A 69 -7.88 -1.83 -2.75
CA LEU A 69 -7.43 -0.86 -1.75
C LEU A 69 -7.30 0.57 -2.31
N LEU A 70 -7.73 0.79 -3.56
CA LEU A 70 -7.59 2.08 -4.23
C LEU A 70 -8.72 3.07 -3.93
N ARG A 71 -9.79 2.58 -3.34
CA ARG A 71 -11.09 3.25 -3.30
C ARG A 71 -11.12 4.60 -2.59
N GLU A 72 -10.19 4.87 -1.68
CA GLU A 72 -10.36 5.93 -0.70
C GLU A 72 -9.28 7.03 -0.75
N GLY A 73 -8.49 7.16 -1.74
CA GLY A 73 -7.47 8.21 -1.80
C GLY A 73 -6.72 8.44 -0.47
N LEU A 74 -6.62 7.42 0.38
CA LEU A 74 -6.10 7.54 1.73
C LEU A 74 -4.60 7.75 1.74
N ASP A 75 -4.19 8.68 2.57
CA ASP A 75 -2.80 9.00 2.75
C ASP A 75 -2.23 8.21 3.92
N LEU A 76 -1.38 7.23 3.62
CA LEU A 76 -0.77 6.32 4.57
C LEU A 76 0.76 6.44 4.52
N PRO A 77 1.34 7.50 5.11
CA PRO A 77 2.79 7.72 5.03
C PRO A 77 3.61 6.64 5.75
N GLU A 78 3.01 5.89 6.65
CA GLU A 78 3.66 4.79 7.37
C GLU A 78 3.80 3.52 6.52
N VAL A 79 3.10 3.43 5.39
CA VAL A 79 3.18 2.28 4.49
C VAL A 79 4.48 2.34 3.70
N SER A 80 5.33 1.34 3.89
CA SER A 80 6.62 1.24 3.21
C SER A 80 6.65 0.17 2.12
N LEU A 81 5.73 -0.78 2.17
CA LEU A 81 5.67 -1.86 1.20
C LEU A 81 4.25 -2.04 0.68
N VAL A 82 4.14 -2.09 -0.64
CA VAL A 82 2.91 -2.48 -1.32
C VAL A 82 3.20 -3.74 -2.12
N ALA A 83 2.45 -4.81 -1.87
CA ALA A 83 2.56 -6.07 -2.59
C ALA A 83 1.33 -6.27 -3.48
N ILE A 84 1.55 -6.50 -4.75
CA ILE A 84 0.48 -6.74 -5.74
C ILE A 84 0.57 -8.19 -6.18
N ILE A 85 -0.40 -8.99 -5.78
CA ILE A 85 -0.46 -10.41 -6.12
C ILE A 85 -1.11 -10.58 -7.50
N ASP A 86 -0.59 -11.49 -8.31
CA ASP A 86 -1.05 -11.73 -9.67
C ASP A 86 -1.11 -10.46 -10.52
N ALA A 87 -0.05 -9.69 -10.49
CA ALA A 87 0.04 -8.42 -11.21
C ALA A 87 -0.06 -8.58 -12.74
N ASP A 88 0.22 -9.78 -13.26
CA ASP A 88 0.15 -10.12 -14.68
C ASP A 88 -1.22 -10.62 -15.15
N LYS A 89 -2.19 -10.70 -14.26
CA LYS A 89 -3.56 -11.09 -14.63
C LYS A 89 -4.28 -9.87 -15.20
N GLU A 90 -4.35 -9.78 -16.51
CA GLU A 90 -4.97 -8.67 -17.23
C GLU A 90 -6.43 -8.47 -16.78
N GLY A 91 -6.82 -7.19 -16.64
CA GLY A 91 -8.16 -6.81 -16.22
C GLY A 91 -8.19 -5.46 -15.52
N PHE A 92 -9.36 -5.07 -15.06
CA PHE A 92 -9.61 -3.77 -14.43
C PHE A 92 -8.68 -3.48 -13.25
N LEU A 93 -8.49 -4.47 -12.37
CA LEU A 93 -7.67 -4.32 -11.16
C LEU A 93 -6.15 -4.35 -11.44
N ARG A 94 -5.74 -4.72 -12.63
CA ARG A 94 -4.33 -4.83 -13.05
C ARG A 94 -4.03 -4.04 -14.31
N SER A 95 -4.85 -3.05 -14.62
CA SER A 95 -4.56 -2.07 -15.67
C SER A 95 -3.36 -1.20 -15.25
N ALA A 96 -2.74 -0.55 -16.23
CA ALA A 96 -1.62 0.36 -15.95
C ALA A 96 -2.00 1.44 -14.93
N ARG A 97 -3.22 2.00 -15.05
CA ARG A 97 -3.73 3.00 -14.11
C ARG A 97 -3.87 2.42 -12.70
N ALA A 98 -4.48 1.25 -12.55
CA ALA A 98 -4.67 0.60 -11.25
C ALA A 98 -3.32 0.25 -10.61
N LEU A 99 -2.39 -0.32 -11.37
CA LEU A 99 -1.05 -0.64 -10.89
C LEU A 99 -0.29 0.62 -10.45
N THR A 100 -0.32 1.67 -11.25
CA THR A 100 0.36 2.94 -10.92
C THR A 100 -0.20 3.56 -9.64
N GLN A 101 -1.52 3.58 -9.47
CA GLN A 101 -2.15 4.11 -8.25
C GLN A 101 -1.79 3.26 -7.03
N THR A 102 -1.76 1.95 -7.17
CA THR A 102 -1.41 1.04 -6.07
C THR A 102 0.06 1.21 -5.66
N VAL A 103 0.97 1.23 -6.62
CA VAL A 103 2.40 1.48 -6.39
C VAL A 103 2.62 2.83 -5.70
N GLY A 104 1.84 3.83 -6.06
CA GLY A 104 1.93 5.17 -5.47
C GLY A 104 1.63 5.23 -3.98
N ARG A 105 0.97 4.21 -3.41
CA ARG A 105 0.69 4.15 -1.97
C ARG A 105 1.95 4.06 -1.11
N ALA A 106 3.04 3.50 -1.64
CA ALA A 106 4.32 3.43 -0.94
C ALA A 106 5.22 4.64 -1.20
N ALA A 107 4.83 5.55 -2.09
CA ALA A 107 5.70 6.63 -2.57
C ALA A 107 6.05 7.67 -1.50
N ARG A 108 5.27 7.76 -0.44
CA ARG A 108 5.49 8.73 0.64
C ARG A 108 6.47 8.28 1.70
N HIS A 109 6.82 7.01 1.73
CA HIS A 109 7.81 6.49 2.65
C HIS A 109 9.21 6.60 2.03
N LEU A 110 10.21 6.97 2.84
CA LEU A 110 11.59 7.10 2.34
C LEU A 110 12.14 5.78 1.81
N ASP A 111 11.80 4.67 2.46
CA ASP A 111 12.16 3.31 2.06
C ASP A 111 11.03 2.61 1.31
N GLY A 112 10.13 3.37 0.72
CA GLY A 112 8.96 2.84 0.04
C GLY A 112 9.32 1.94 -1.13
N ARG A 113 8.64 0.78 -1.19
CA ARG A 113 8.85 -0.22 -2.23
C ARG A 113 7.52 -0.85 -2.63
N ALA A 114 7.40 -1.14 -3.92
CA ALA A 114 6.29 -1.92 -4.45
C ALA A 114 6.85 -3.19 -5.08
N ILE A 115 6.22 -4.32 -4.79
CA ILE A 115 6.57 -5.61 -5.37
C ILE A 115 5.36 -6.14 -6.13
N MET A 116 5.56 -6.41 -7.42
CA MET A 116 4.55 -7.03 -8.26
C MET A 116 4.88 -8.50 -8.44
N TYR A 117 4.05 -9.38 -7.88
CA TYR A 117 4.21 -10.83 -7.99
C TYR A 117 3.50 -11.31 -9.26
N ALA A 118 4.28 -11.87 -10.17
CA ALA A 118 3.78 -12.27 -11.48
C ALA A 118 4.72 -13.31 -12.11
N ASP A 119 4.16 -14.12 -13.02
CA ASP A 119 4.96 -15.08 -13.81
C ASP A 119 5.59 -14.43 -15.05
N LYS A 120 5.01 -13.32 -15.53
CA LYS A 120 5.48 -12.59 -16.70
C LYS A 120 5.25 -11.09 -16.52
N ILE A 121 5.92 -10.28 -17.33
CA ILE A 121 5.71 -8.83 -17.35
C ILE A 121 4.76 -8.48 -18.47
N THR A 122 3.58 -7.94 -18.13
CA THR A 122 2.60 -7.46 -19.10
C THR A 122 2.93 -6.04 -19.56
N LYS A 123 2.25 -5.57 -20.62
CA LYS A 123 2.39 -4.17 -21.07
C LYS A 123 1.98 -3.19 -19.98
N SER A 124 0.92 -3.49 -19.24
CA SER A 124 0.46 -2.66 -18.12
C SER A 124 1.50 -2.57 -17.01
N MET A 125 2.11 -3.69 -16.65
CA MET A 125 3.20 -3.73 -15.66
C MET A 125 4.40 -2.91 -16.14
N GLN A 126 4.81 -3.10 -17.39
CA GLN A 126 5.97 -2.39 -17.94
C GLN A 126 5.74 -0.88 -17.96
N LYS A 127 4.54 -0.43 -18.34
CA LYS A 127 4.19 0.99 -18.32
C LYS A 127 4.28 1.58 -16.91
N THR A 128 3.79 0.85 -15.91
CA THR A 128 3.88 1.27 -14.51
C THR A 128 5.32 1.34 -14.03
N ILE A 129 6.14 0.35 -14.37
CA ILE A 129 7.57 0.32 -14.03
C ILE A 129 8.29 1.52 -14.63
N ASP A 130 8.05 1.79 -15.91
CA ASP A 130 8.70 2.88 -16.63
C ASP A 130 8.30 4.26 -16.06
N GLU A 131 7.02 4.47 -15.78
CA GLU A 131 6.53 5.72 -15.17
C GLU A 131 7.09 5.92 -13.76
N THR A 132 7.13 4.86 -12.96
CA THR A 132 7.66 4.92 -11.59
C THR A 132 9.13 5.26 -11.61
N ASN A 133 9.91 4.62 -12.46
CA ASN A 133 11.34 4.90 -12.61
C ASN A 133 11.60 6.30 -13.12
N TYR A 134 10.81 6.78 -14.07
CA TYR A 134 10.90 8.14 -14.61
C TYR A 134 10.67 9.19 -13.52
N ARG A 135 9.60 9.03 -12.75
CA ARG A 135 9.26 9.95 -11.65
C ARG A 135 10.34 9.96 -10.57
N ARG A 136 10.88 8.80 -10.23
CA ARG A 136 11.95 8.67 -9.25
C ARG A 136 13.22 9.38 -9.71
N LYS A 137 13.64 9.18 -10.95
CA LYS A 137 14.80 9.87 -11.54
C LYS A 137 14.62 11.38 -11.56
N LYS A 138 13.45 11.85 -11.96
CA LYS A 138 13.11 13.27 -12.00
C LYS A 138 13.16 13.89 -10.60
N GLN A 139 12.63 13.21 -9.61
CA GLN A 139 12.65 13.67 -8.21
C GLN A 139 14.07 13.72 -7.65
N ILE A 140 14.86 12.69 -7.90
CA ILE A 140 16.29 12.67 -7.47
C ILE A 140 17.04 13.84 -8.09
N LYS A 141 16.88 14.08 -9.37
CA LYS A 141 17.50 15.21 -10.07
C LYS A 141 17.09 16.55 -9.47
N TYR A 142 15.79 16.75 -9.27
CA TYR A 142 15.25 17.97 -8.68
C TYR A 142 15.82 18.20 -7.27
N ASN A 143 15.82 17.18 -6.42
CA ASN A 143 16.33 17.28 -5.06
C ASN A 143 17.83 17.65 -5.06
N LYS A 144 18.61 17.06 -5.94
CA LYS A 144 20.03 17.34 -6.07
C LYS A 144 20.28 18.78 -6.52
N GLU A 145 19.54 19.25 -7.55
CA GLU A 145 19.68 20.62 -8.09
C GLU A 145 19.28 21.70 -7.07
N ASN A 146 18.33 21.40 -6.19
CA ASN A 146 17.81 22.33 -5.21
C ASN A 146 18.31 22.09 -3.78
N ASN A 147 19.29 21.20 -3.60
CA ASN A 147 19.88 20.83 -2.31
C ASN A 147 18.82 20.38 -1.29
N ILE A 148 17.80 19.65 -1.76
CA ILE A 148 16.74 19.12 -0.92
C ILE A 148 17.11 17.72 -0.45
N THR A 149 17.07 17.50 0.86
CA THR A 149 17.22 16.16 1.43
C THR A 149 15.82 15.58 1.68
N PRO A 150 15.51 14.39 1.14
CA PRO A 150 14.21 13.76 1.41
C PRO A 150 13.99 13.54 2.90
N THR A 151 12.82 13.93 3.40
CA THR A 151 12.42 13.74 4.79
C THR A 151 11.15 12.91 4.88
N ALA A 152 11.02 12.16 5.98
CA ALA A 152 9.82 11.40 6.24
C ALA A 152 8.62 12.32 6.49
N ILE A 153 7.48 11.95 5.94
CA ILE A 153 6.23 12.67 6.15
C ILE A 153 5.56 12.09 7.39
N THR A 154 5.24 12.97 8.36
CA THR A 154 4.42 12.60 9.50
C THR A 154 3.05 13.26 9.39
N LYS A 155 2.01 12.52 9.73
CA LYS A 155 0.64 12.98 9.69
C LYS A 155 -0.03 12.68 11.02
N SER A 156 -0.82 13.63 11.53
CA SER A 156 -1.55 13.44 12.78
C SER A 156 -2.47 12.21 12.71
N LEU A 157 -2.38 11.36 13.72
CA LEU A 157 -3.19 10.16 13.81
C LEU A 157 -4.67 10.44 14.09
N ASN A 158 -5.00 11.66 14.51
CA ASN A 158 -6.34 12.02 14.98
C ASN A 158 -7.26 12.63 13.90
N ASN A 159 -6.77 12.84 12.69
CA ASN A 159 -7.46 13.65 11.69
C ASN A 159 -8.77 13.08 11.14
N ALA A 160 -9.00 11.79 11.23
CA ALA A 160 -10.16 11.17 10.59
C ALA A 160 -11.36 11.01 11.53
N LEU A 161 -11.11 10.85 12.82
CA LEU A 161 -12.16 10.60 13.80
C LEU A 161 -12.66 11.86 14.49
N THR A 162 -11.83 12.89 14.60
CA THR A 162 -12.21 14.16 15.25
C THR A 162 -13.10 15.02 14.36
N LYS A 163 -12.96 14.96 13.04
CA LYS A 163 -13.84 15.73 12.13
C LYS A 163 -15.28 15.28 12.15
N ASN A 164 -15.54 14.06 12.56
CA ASN A 164 -16.92 13.53 12.63
C ASN A 164 -17.59 13.74 14.00
N LYS A 165 -16.89 14.33 14.96
CA LYS A 165 -17.45 14.63 16.30
C LYS A 165 -17.83 16.10 16.50
N GLU A 166 -17.42 16.96 15.59
CA GLU A 166 -17.75 18.40 15.65
C GLU A 166 -18.93 18.79 14.75
N ASP A 167 -19.43 17.84 13.96
CA ASP A 167 -20.67 17.98 13.21
C ASP A 167 -21.78 17.18 13.92
#